data_53da75549209a70608f94f0c992e697a
#
_entry.id   53da75549209a70608f94f0c992e697a
#
_cell.length_a   1.000
_cell.length_b   1.000
_cell.length_c   1.000
_cell.angle_alpha   90.00
_cell.angle_beta   90.00
_cell.angle_gamma   90.00
#
_symmetry.space_group_name_H-M   'P 1'
#
loop_
_entity.id
_entity.type
_entity.pdbx_description
1 polymer ?
#
loop_
_entity_poly.entity_id
_entity_poly.type
_entity_poly.pdbx_seq_one_letter_code
_entity_poly.pdbx_strand_id
1 'polypeptide(L)'
;MQSISRIIEVANPAFLSMKDLALRIERDGVEIARVPLEDLGVLLLDGHGIVLTNTLLAGCALNNVAVAVSGPNHIPAGLMLPMEGNSVHARILRDQIALKPMKKGDLWRAVVVGKLKNQAAVVKAITGSDRKIKVLLPFVRPGDPDNVEARAAQRYFLALFSDDFVRVRHGPGLNSMLDYGYAVMRAAVARSIVMAGMHPALGIHHRNQYNAFALADDLMEPLRPVVDAIVVRYVRKHGEPQELTPLVKRHLLRCVTTRAKWNGKTYPILTAIGHYVTAFRECLRGRRSELKCPDWMSSEE
;
A
#
# COMPACT_ATOMS: atom_id res chain seq x y z
N MET A 1 -21.14 11.02 3.21
CA MET A 1 -20.36 10.34 4.28
C MET A 1 -19.31 9.50 3.61
N GLN A 2 -18.01 9.71 3.88
CA GLN A 2 -16.96 8.81 3.36
C GLN A 2 -17.03 7.53 4.16
N SER A 3 -17.40 6.43 3.50
CA SER A 3 -17.37 5.11 4.12
C SER A 3 -15.94 4.76 4.55
N ILE A 4 -15.79 4.26 5.76
CA ILE A 4 -14.50 3.75 6.26
C ILE A 4 -14.25 2.44 5.51
N SER A 5 -13.39 2.48 4.50
CA SER A 5 -13.01 1.27 3.76
C SER A 5 -12.26 0.31 4.70
N ARG A 6 -12.88 -0.83 4.97
CA ARG A 6 -12.32 -1.92 5.81
C ARG A 6 -11.46 -2.85 4.96
N ILE A 7 -10.52 -3.52 5.62
CA ILE A 7 -9.81 -4.66 5.04
C ILE A 7 -10.23 -5.89 5.82
N ILE A 8 -10.67 -6.92 5.10
CA ILE A 8 -11.04 -8.21 5.67
C ILE A 8 -10.04 -9.24 5.17
N GLU A 9 -9.39 -9.92 6.10
CA GLU A 9 -8.56 -11.10 5.82
C GLU A 9 -9.36 -12.36 6.14
N VAL A 10 -9.38 -13.29 5.21
CA VAL A 10 -9.91 -14.64 5.41
C VAL A 10 -8.72 -15.60 5.36
N ALA A 11 -8.32 -16.10 6.53
CA ALA A 11 -7.12 -16.94 6.70
C ALA A 11 -7.42 -18.42 6.94
N ASN A 12 -8.70 -18.80 7.01
CA ASN A 12 -9.11 -20.18 7.26
C ASN A 12 -10.14 -20.62 6.21
N PRO A 13 -10.35 -21.93 6.01
CA PRO A 13 -11.40 -22.44 5.14
C PRO A 13 -12.74 -21.78 5.43
N ALA A 14 -13.40 -21.29 4.39
CA ALA A 14 -14.68 -20.60 4.51
C ALA A 14 -15.40 -20.57 3.15
N PHE A 15 -16.73 -20.47 3.20
CA PHE A 15 -17.55 -20.19 2.03
C PHE A 15 -17.94 -18.71 2.03
N LEU A 16 -17.61 -18.01 0.96
CA LEU A 16 -17.83 -16.58 0.79
C LEU A 16 -18.89 -16.33 -0.27
N SER A 17 -19.94 -15.64 0.09
CA SER A 17 -21.05 -15.30 -0.79
C SER A 17 -21.48 -13.84 -0.61
N MET A 18 -22.31 -13.34 -1.52
CA MET A 18 -22.97 -12.05 -1.37
C MET A 18 -24.43 -12.23 -1.02
N LYS A 19 -24.90 -11.56 0.01
CA LYS A 19 -26.31 -11.44 0.36
C LYS A 19 -26.60 -10.01 0.82
N ASP A 20 -27.67 -9.39 0.30
CA ASP A 20 -28.10 -8.03 0.64
C ASP A 20 -26.97 -7.00 0.51
N LEU A 21 -26.21 -7.03 -0.60
CA LEU A 21 -25.04 -6.20 -0.88
C LEU A 21 -23.92 -6.28 0.18
N ALA A 22 -23.88 -7.37 0.94
CA ALA A 22 -22.87 -7.61 1.95
C ALA A 22 -22.08 -8.89 1.65
N LEU A 23 -20.79 -8.87 1.92
CA LEU A 23 -19.95 -10.06 2.05
C LEU A 23 -20.48 -10.89 3.22
N ARG A 24 -20.82 -12.13 2.96
CA ARG A 24 -21.22 -13.13 3.94
C ARG A 24 -20.13 -14.18 4.03
N ILE A 25 -19.66 -14.44 5.24
CA ILE A 25 -18.61 -15.44 5.52
C ILE A 25 -19.24 -16.57 6.32
N GLU A 26 -19.17 -17.78 5.79
CA GLU A 26 -19.70 -18.99 6.42
C GLU A 26 -18.57 -19.99 6.68
N ARG A 27 -18.67 -20.67 7.81
CA ARG A 27 -17.81 -21.80 8.19
C ARG A 27 -18.69 -22.91 8.72
N ASP A 28 -18.49 -24.12 8.23
CA ASP A 28 -19.27 -25.29 8.61
C ASP A 28 -20.80 -25.07 8.54
N GLY A 29 -21.25 -24.33 7.50
CA GLY A 29 -22.66 -24.00 7.29
C GLY A 29 -23.22 -22.87 8.17
N VAL A 30 -22.40 -22.28 9.05
CA VAL A 30 -22.80 -21.20 9.96
C VAL A 30 -22.23 -19.86 9.48
N GLU A 31 -23.07 -18.83 9.40
CA GLU A 31 -22.63 -17.46 9.14
C GLU A 31 -21.87 -16.93 10.36
N ILE A 32 -20.57 -16.65 10.18
CA ILE A 32 -19.69 -16.13 11.24
C ILE A 32 -19.44 -14.63 11.14
N ALA A 33 -19.66 -14.03 9.96
CA ALA A 33 -19.52 -12.59 9.77
C ALA A 33 -20.30 -12.11 8.53
N ARG A 34 -20.72 -10.84 8.60
CA ARG A 34 -21.33 -10.10 7.48
C ARG A 34 -20.77 -8.68 7.42
N VAL A 35 -20.36 -8.23 6.24
CA VAL A 35 -19.76 -6.90 6.03
C VAL A 35 -20.34 -6.27 4.77
N PRO A 36 -20.97 -5.08 4.85
CA PRO A 36 -21.45 -4.36 3.67
C PRO A 36 -20.30 -4.13 2.68
N LEU A 37 -20.55 -4.35 1.38
CA LEU A 37 -19.51 -4.17 0.35
C LEU A 37 -19.08 -2.70 0.21
N GLU A 38 -19.95 -1.76 0.50
CA GLU A 38 -19.64 -0.32 0.51
C GLU A 38 -18.59 0.05 1.59
N ASP A 39 -18.54 -0.69 2.69
CA ASP A 39 -17.56 -0.51 3.76
C ASP A 39 -16.23 -1.21 3.46
N LEU A 40 -16.20 -2.11 2.47
CA LEU A 40 -15.05 -2.95 2.19
C LEU A 40 -14.12 -2.30 1.15
N GLY A 41 -12.85 -2.17 1.48
CA GLY A 41 -11.82 -1.69 0.57
C GLY A 41 -11.02 -2.80 -0.07
N VAL A 42 -10.60 -3.77 0.74
CA VAL A 42 -9.81 -4.91 0.28
C VAL A 42 -10.32 -6.17 0.96
N LEU A 43 -10.53 -7.22 0.17
CA LEU A 43 -10.74 -8.58 0.63
C LEU A 43 -9.45 -9.37 0.38
N LEU A 44 -8.78 -9.81 1.43
CA LEU A 44 -7.56 -10.60 1.37
C LEU A 44 -7.88 -12.07 1.64
N LEU A 45 -7.62 -12.92 0.67
CA LEU A 45 -7.85 -14.36 0.72
C LEU A 45 -6.51 -15.05 0.95
N ASP A 46 -6.25 -15.47 2.19
CA ASP A 46 -4.95 -16.01 2.61
C ASP A 46 -5.04 -17.46 3.14
N GLY A 47 -6.17 -18.12 2.97
CA GLY A 47 -6.40 -19.50 3.41
C GLY A 47 -6.54 -20.51 2.28
N HIS A 48 -6.13 -21.73 2.53
CA HIS A 48 -6.51 -22.87 1.70
C HIS A 48 -8.00 -23.22 1.95
N GLY A 49 -8.69 -23.72 0.92
CA GLY A 49 -10.09 -24.15 1.06
C GLY A 49 -11.10 -23.00 1.16
N ILE A 50 -10.74 -21.80 0.71
CA ILE A 50 -11.69 -20.70 0.56
C ILE A 50 -12.45 -20.88 -0.75
N VAL A 51 -13.79 -20.87 -0.67
CA VAL A 51 -14.68 -20.96 -1.83
C VAL A 51 -15.43 -19.64 -1.97
N LEU A 52 -15.49 -19.09 -3.19
CA LEU A 52 -16.20 -17.84 -3.48
C LEU A 52 -17.27 -18.04 -4.55
N THR A 53 -18.37 -17.32 -4.39
CA THR A 53 -19.38 -17.25 -5.44
C THR A 53 -19.02 -16.19 -6.48
N ASN A 54 -19.37 -16.43 -7.77
CA ASN A 54 -19.21 -15.43 -8.83
C ASN A 54 -19.97 -14.12 -8.50
N THR A 55 -21.15 -14.23 -7.90
CA THR A 55 -21.97 -13.08 -7.48
C THR A 55 -21.21 -12.18 -6.50
N LEU A 56 -20.45 -12.76 -5.56
CA LEU A 56 -19.59 -11.98 -4.64
C LEU A 56 -18.47 -11.28 -5.40
N LEU A 57 -17.79 -11.97 -6.32
CA LEU A 57 -16.70 -11.35 -7.11
C LEU A 57 -17.22 -10.18 -7.96
N ALA A 58 -18.36 -10.36 -8.63
CA ALA A 58 -19.02 -9.28 -9.36
C ALA A 58 -19.42 -8.11 -8.44
N GLY A 59 -19.99 -8.42 -7.27
CA GLY A 59 -20.33 -7.42 -6.26
C GLY A 59 -19.11 -6.64 -5.77
N CYS A 60 -18.00 -7.32 -5.53
CA CYS A 60 -16.73 -6.68 -5.18
C CYS A 60 -16.27 -5.71 -6.28
N ALA A 61 -16.29 -6.12 -7.55
CA ALA A 61 -15.90 -5.28 -8.67
C ALA A 61 -16.79 -4.02 -8.78
N LEU A 62 -18.11 -4.18 -8.70
CA LEU A 62 -19.08 -3.07 -8.80
C LEU A 62 -18.97 -2.09 -7.63
N ASN A 63 -18.55 -2.55 -6.44
CA ASN A 63 -18.34 -1.70 -5.25
C ASN A 63 -16.89 -1.24 -5.07
N ASN A 64 -16.04 -1.38 -6.10
CA ASN A 64 -14.63 -1.00 -6.06
C ASN A 64 -13.84 -1.68 -4.92
N VAL A 65 -14.16 -2.91 -4.59
CA VAL A 65 -13.42 -3.74 -3.64
C VAL A 65 -12.31 -4.46 -4.39
N ALA A 66 -11.06 -4.30 -3.95
CA ALA A 66 -9.96 -5.11 -4.44
C ALA A 66 -9.98 -6.48 -3.76
N VAL A 67 -9.82 -7.57 -4.54
CA VAL A 67 -9.69 -8.91 -3.98
C VAL A 67 -8.26 -9.39 -4.22
N ALA A 68 -7.49 -9.56 -3.14
CA ALA A 68 -6.13 -10.06 -3.18
C ALA A 68 -6.11 -11.54 -2.78
N VAL A 69 -5.40 -12.35 -3.55
CA VAL A 69 -5.26 -13.80 -3.32
C VAL A 69 -3.81 -14.09 -2.98
N SER A 70 -3.56 -14.74 -1.85
CA SER A 70 -2.21 -15.17 -1.45
C SER A 70 -1.80 -16.48 -2.11
N GLY A 71 -0.50 -16.60 -2.39
CA GLY A 71 0.14 -17.84 -2.81
C GLY A 71 0.46 -18.76 -1.62
N PRO A 72 1.15 -19.91 -1.88
CA PRO A 72 1.48 -20.89 -0.85
C PRO A 72 2.30 -20.35 0.32
N ASN A 73 3.12 -19.32 0.09
CA ASN A 73 3.95 -18.63 1.09
C ASN A 73 3.23 -17.44 1.73
N HIS A 74 1.92 -17.37 1.62
CA HIS A 74 1.09 -16.30 2.20
C HIS A 74 1.38 -14.89 1.68
N ILE A 75 2.15 -14.75 0.61
CA ILE A 75 2.38 -13.48 -0.07
C ILE A 75 1.32 -13.32 -1.14
N PRO A 76 0.67 -12.15 -1.27
CA PRO A 76 -0.29 -11.90 -2.32
C PRO A 76 0.29 -12.18 -3.72
N ALA A 77 -0.29 -13.16 -4.41
CA ALA A 77 0.12 -13.65 -5.73
C ALA A 77 -0.79 -13.12 -6.84
N GLY A 78 -2.04 -12.76 -6.51
CA GLY A 78 -3.02 -12.25 -7.45
C GLY A 78 -3.83 -11.08 -6.88
N LEU A 79 -4.30 -10.21 -7.77
CA LEU A 79 -5.13 -9.07 -7.41
C LEU A 79 -6.22 -8.86 -8.47
N MET A 80 -7.48 -9.00 -8.07
CA MET A 80 -8.63 -8.60 -8.87
C MET A 80 -8.96 -7.14 -8.57
N LEU A 81 -9.03 -6.32 -9.60
CA LEU A 81 -9.42 -4.92 -9.54
C LEU A 81 -10.63 -4.67 -10.46
N PRO A 82 -11.49 -3.69 -10.16
CA PRO A 82 -12.60 -3.33 -11.04
C PRO A 82 -12.09 -2.81 -12.39
N MET A 83 -12.75 -3.20 -13.49
CA MET A 83 -12.39 -2.70 -14.82
C MET A 83 -12.83 -1.24 -15.03
N GLU A 84 -13.99 -0.86 -14.50
CA GLU A 84 -14.64 0.43 -14.71
C GLU A 84 -14.74 1.25 -13.42
N GLY A 85 -13.65 1.32 -12.65
CA GLY A 85 -13.62 2.10 -11.41
C GLY A 85 -13.82 3.61 -11.60
N ASN A 86 -13.81 4.13 -12.86
CA ASN A 86 -13.93 5.54 -13.17
C ASN A 86 -14.51 5.78 -14.57
N SER A 87 -15.56 6.60 -14.68
CA SER A 87 -16.28 6.88 -15.93
C SER A 87 -15.46 7.56 -17.05
N VAL A 88 -14.31 8.17 -16.70
CA VAL A 88 -13.42 8.83 -17.66
C VAL A 88 -12.07 8.11 -17.81
N HIS A 89 -12.05 6.82 -17.49
CA HIS A 89 -10.85 5.97 -17.51
C HIS A 89 -10.03 6.08 -18.81
N ALA A 90 -10.67 5.94 -19.98
CA ALA A 90 -9.99 5.97 -21.27
C ALA A 90 -9.26 7.31 -21.54
N ARG A 91 -9.82 8.42 -21.07
CA ARG A 91 -9.16 9.74 -21.18
C ARG A 91 -7.97 9.85 -20.26
N ILE A 92 -8.13 9.43 -19.00
CA ILE A 92 -7.05 9.47 -18.01
C ILE A 92 -5.90 8.55 -18.43
N LEU A 93 -6.19 7.39 -19.01
CA LEU A 93 -5.19 6.48 -19.56
C LEU A 93 -4.36 7.13 -20.68
N ARG A 94 -5.01 7.86 -21.60
CA ARG A 94 -4.30 8.62 -22.64
C ARG A 94 -3.39 9.70 -22.03
N ASP A 95 -3.90 10.45 -21.05
CA ASP A 95 -3.12 11.46 -20.33
C ASP A 95 -1.90 10.81 -19.64
N GLN A 96 -2.05 9.61 -19.07
CA GLN A 96 -0.99 8.85 -18.41
C GLN A 96 0.08 8.38 -19.41
N ILE A 97 -0.33 7.88 -20.58
CA ILE A 97 0.59 7.45 -21.66
C ILE A 97 1.36 8.66 -22.21
N ALA A 98 0.68 9.77 -22.41
CA ALA A 98 1.26 11.00 -22.98
C ALA A 98 2.16 11.77 -21.99
N LEU A 99 2.35 11.29 -20.77
CA LEU A 99 3.11 11.98 -19.74
C LEU A 99 4.60 12.11 -20.13
N LYS A 100 5.05 13.36 -20.27
CA LYS A 100 6.43 13.70 -20.68
C LYS A 100 7.46 13.26 -19.64
N PRO A 101 8.69 12.87 -20.06
CA PRO A 101 9.76 12.45 -19.15
C PRO A 101 10.09 13.47 -18.05
N MET A 102 10.13 14.76 -18.37
CA MET A 102 10.36 15.82 -17.39
C MET A 102 9.31 15.80 -16.28
N LYS A 103 8.03 15.70 -16.62
CA LYS A 103 6.94 15.64 -15.64
C LYS A 103 6.97 14.35 -14.81
N LYS A 104 7.37 13.21 -15.40
CA LYS A 104 7.63 11.97 -14.66
C LYS A 104 8.73 12.19 -13.62
N GLY A 105 9.81 12.86 -13.99
CA GLY A 105 10.91 13.18 -13.09
C GLY A 105 10.48 14.08 -11.92
N ASP A 106 9.66 15.11 -12.16
CA ASP A 106 9.12 15.99 -11.11
C ASP A 106 8.23 15.22 -10.13
N LEU A 107 7.35 14.37 -10.66
CA LEU A 107 6.46 13.54 -9.84
C LEU A 107 7.26 12.52 -9.01
N TRP A 108 8.28 11.89 -9.60
CA TRP A 108 9.17 10.99 -8.90
C TRP A 108 9.94 11.70 -7.77
N ARG A 109 10.48 12.88 -8.05
CA ARG A 109 11.10 13.71 -7.01
C ARG A 109 10.17 13.91 -5.81
N ALA A 110 8.90 14.24 -6.05
CA ALA A 110 7.93 14.45 -4.97
C ALA A 110 7.69 13.16 -4.16
N VAL A 111 7.61 12.01 -4.83
CA VAL A 111 7.49 10.69 -4.20
C VAL A 111 8.70 10.39 -3.31
N VAL A 112 9.92 10.56 -3.83
CA VAL A 112 11.17 10.33 -3.07
C VAL A 112 11.26 11.26 -1.87
N VAL A 113 10.96 12.56 -2.03
CA VAL A 113 10.92 13.51 -0.92
C VAL A 113 9.93 13.08 0.16
N GLY A 114 8.73 12.61 -0.24
CA GLY A 114 7.75 12.07 0.69
C GLY A 114 8.25 10.83 1.44
N LYS A 115 8.92 9.91 0.73
CA LYS A 115 9.55 8.73 1.33
C LYS A 115 10.59 9.10 2.37
N LEU A 116 11.54 9.98 2.02
CA LEU A 116 12.61 10.41 2.93
C LEU A 116 12.06 11.11 4.19
N LYS A 117 11.01 11.93 4.04
CA LYS A 117 10.34 12.57 5.18
C LYS A 117 9.77 11.53 6.15
N ASN A 118 9.07 10.54 5.62
CA ASN A 118 8.48 9.47 6.43
C ASN A 118 9.54 8.56 7.04
N GLN A 119 10.59 8.20 6.29
CA GLN A 119 11.73 7.48 6.83
C GLN A 119 12.38 8.21 8.01
N ALA A 120 12.65 9.51 7.86
CA ALA A 120 13.22 10.32 8.92
C ALA A 120 12.31 10.40 10.16
N ALA A 121 10.99 10.51 9.95
CA ALA A 121 10.01 10.53 11.03
C ALA A 121 9.96 9.20 11.80
N VAL A 122 9.92 8.07 11.08
CA VAL A 122 9.91 6.73 11.68
C VAL A 122 11.19 6.46 12.46
N VAL A 123 12.37 6.70 11.85
CA VAL A 123 13.64 6.48 12.53
C VAL A 123 13.74 7.36 13.78
N LYS A 124 13.34 8.64 13.68
CA LYS A 124 13.35 9.54 14.85
C LYS A 124 12.45 9.03 15.97
N ALA A 125 11.25 8.57 15.66
CA ALA A 125 10.33 8.04 16.67
C ALA A 125 10.83 6.75 17.33
N ILE A 126 11.61 5.93 16.60
CA ILE A 126 12.09 4.63 17.08
C ILE A 126 13.46 4.73 17.78
N THR A 127 14.33 5.65 17.33
CA THR A 127 15.75 5.75 17.80
C THR A 127 16.10 7.08 18.45
N GLY A 128 15.17 8.04 18.51
CA GLY A 128 15.40 9.40 19.00
C GLY A 128 16.10 10.34 18.00
N SER A 129 16.64 9.84 16.88
CA SER A 129 17.37 10.63 15.87
C SER A 129 16.92 10.28 14.46
N ASP A 130 16.84 11.26 13.56
CA ASP A 130 16.52 11.03 12.14
C ASP A 130 17.71 10.47 11.34
N ARG A 131 18.83 10.18 12.00
CA ARG A 131 20.06 9.61 11.40
C ARG A 131 20.54 10.36 10.15
N LYS A 132 20.36 11.68 10.15
CA LYS A 132 20.74 12.58 9.06
C LYS A 132 20.03 12.28 7.71
N ILE A 133 18.86 11.64 7.75
CA ILE A 133 18.07 11.38 6.53
C ILE A 133 17.53 12.70 5.97
N LYS A 134 17.05 13.62 6.83
CA LYS A 134 16.54 14.93 6.40
C LYS A 134 17.57 15.79 5.65
N VAL A 135 18.85 15.64 5.97
CA VAL A 135 19.92 16.36 5.27
C VAL A 135 20.01 16.02 3.79
N LEU A 136 19.47 14.86 3.39
CA LEU A 136 19.45 14.42 1.99
C LEU A 136 18.33 15.06 1.17
N LEU A 137 17.28 15.61 1.79
CA LEU A 137 16.11 16.16 1.09
C LEU A 137 16.43 17.22 0.03
N PRO A 138 17.34 18.21 0.28
CA PRO A 138 17.66 19.22 -0.73
C PRO A 138 18.35 18.66 -1.98
N PHE A 139 18.96 17.48 -1.89
CA PHE A 139 19.70 16.85 -3.00
C PHE A 139 18.81 16.01 -3.92
N VAL A 140 17.54 15.81 -3.59
CA VAL A 140 16.61 15.07 -4.45
C VAL A 140 16.22 15.94 -5.65
N ARG A 141 16.79 15.64 -6.81
CA ARG A 141 16.49 16.30 -8.09
C ARG A 141 15.39 15.57 -8.86
N PRO A 142 14.76 16.18 -9.88
CA PRO A 142 13.82 15.51 -10.76
C PRO A 142 14.40 14.21 -11.35
N GLY A 143 13.67 13.09 -11.18
CA GLY A 143 14.12 11.76 -11.61
C GLY A 143 15.12 11.07 -10.68
N ASP A 144 15.62 11.75 -9.64
CA ASP A 144 16.63 11.27 -8.68
C ASP A 144 17.91 10.70 -9.33
N PRO A 145 18.57 11.45 -10.22
CA PRO A 145 19.74 10.95 -10.96
C PRO A 145 20.94 10.61 -10.06
N ASP A 146 21.00 11.19 -8.86
CA ASP A 146 22.08 10.95 -7.87
C ASP A 146 21.75 9.80 -6.92
N ASN A 147 20.65 9.08 -7.17
CA ASN A 147 20.18 7.95 -6.37
C ASN A 147 20.15 8.26 -4.85
N VAL A 148 19.63 9.44 -4.51
CA VAL A 148 19.51 9.91 -3.13
C VAL A 148 18.57 9.01 -2.33
N GLU A 149 17.57 8.45 -3.00
CA GLU A 149 16.63 7.48 -2.44
C GLU A 149 17.36 6.26 -1.86
N ALA A 150 18.26 5.63 -2.62
CA ALA A 150 19.01 4.47 -2.17
C ALA A 150 19.98 4.81 -1.01
N ARG A 151 20.62 6.00 -1.07
CA ARG A 151 21.49 6.51 0.01
C ARG A 151 20.70 6.71 1.31
N ALA A 152 19.48 7.22 1.21
CA ALA A 152 18.58 7.37 2.36
C ALA A 152 18.13 6.02 2.89
N ALA A 153 17.75 5.09 1.98
CA ALA A 153 17.33 3.74 2.35
C ALA A 153 18.42 2.98 3.11
N GLN A 154 19.68 3.08 2.69
CA GLN A 154 20.81 2.47 3.42
C GLN A 154 20.88 2.98 4.87
N ARG A 155 20.88 4.31 5.09
CA ARG A 155 20.90 4.90 6.44
C ARG A 155 19.69 4.48 7.28
N TYR A 156 18.55 4.40 6.61
CA TYR A 156 17.27 4.04 7.20
C TYR A 156 17.24 2.61 7.73
N PHE A 157 17.60 1.64 6.89
CA PHE A 157 17.55 0.23 7.26
C PHE A 157 18.58 -0.12 8.34
N LEU A 158 19.81 0.41 8.26
CA LEU A 158 20.82 0.28 9.31
C LEU A 158 20.33 0.86 10.66
N ALA A 159 19.59 1.96 10.64
CA ALA A 159 19.08 2.56 11.87
C ALA A 159 17.90 1.80 12.50
N LEU A 160 17.09 1.12 11.70
CA LEU A 160 15.87 0.45 12.16
C LEU A 160 16.12 -0.99 12.63
N PHE A 161 16.95 -1.74 11.91
CA PHE A 161 17.11 -3.16 12.11
C PHE A 161 18.50 -3.43 12.77
N SER A 162 19.46 -3.88 12.04
CA SER A 162 20.82 -4.10 12.52
C SER A 162 21.80 -3.83 11.38
N ASP A 163 23.09 -3.74 11.71
CA ASP A 163 24.15 -3.56 10.71
C ASP A 163 24.24 -4.77 9.76
N ASP A 164 23.81 -5.95 10.21
CA ASP A 164 23.78 -7.20 9.42
C ASP A 164 22.49 -7.37 8.60
N PHE A 165 21.51 -6.48 8.75
CA PHE A 165 20.24 -6.62 8.04
C PHE A 165 20.40 -6.35 6.55
N VAL A 166 20.14 -7.37 5.74
CA VAL A 166 20.06 -7.26 4.28
C VAL A 166 18.62 -7.47 3.83
N ARG A 167 18.10 -6.47 3.11
CA ARG A 167 16.77 -6.57 2.51
C ARG A 167 16.79 -7.54 1.33
N VAL A 168 16.26 -8.74 1.55
CA VAL A 168 16.15 -9.79 0.52
C VAL A 168 14.66 -10.03 0.23
N ARG A 169 14.26 -9.81 -1.01
CA ARG A 169 12.89 -10.11 -1.46
C ARG A 169 12.64 -11.62 -1.39
N HIS A 170 11.50 -12.01 -0.80
CA HIS A 170 11.14 -13.40 -0.53
C HIS A 170 12.09 -14.12 0.47
N GLY A 171 12.84 -13.36 1.25
CA GLY A 171 13.63 -13.91 2.37
C GLY A 171 12.74 -14.27 3.57
N PRO A 172 13.24 -15.14 4.46
CA PRO A 172 12.53 -15.53 5.68
C PRO A 172 12.49 -14.40 6.72
N GLY A 173 11.81 -14.67 7.84
CA GLY A 173 11.81 -13.82 9.03
C GLY A 173 11.33 -12.42 8.77
N LEU A 174 12.13 -11.44 9.14
CA LEU A 174 11.90 -10.01 8.97
C LEU A 174 11.56 -9.62 7.52
N ASN A 175 12.24 -10.24 6.55
CA ASN A 175 11.98 -10.00 5.14
C ASN A 175 10.58 -10.45 4.71
N SER A 176 10.10 -11.59 5.22
CA SER A 176 8.74 -12.08 4.92
C SER A 176 7.67 -11.16 5.50
N MET A 177 7.89 -10.59 6.70
CA MET A 177 6.98 -9.60 7.30
C MET A 177 6.89 -8.33 6.45
N LEU A 178 8.02 -7.81 5.98
CA LEU A 178 8.08 -6.63 5.11
C LEU A 178 7.40 -6.92 3.76
N ASP A 179 7.66 -8.08 3.16
CA ASP A 179 7.04 -8.48 1.88
C ASP A 179 5.51 -8.56 2.00
N TYR A 180 5.00 -9.18 3.07
CA TYR A 180 3.56 -9.24 3.33
C TYR A 180 2.94 -7.85 3.50
N GLY A 181 3.51 -7.04 4.38
CA GLY A 181 3.00 -5.69 4.63
C GLY A 181 3.05 -4.80 3.38
N TYR A 182 4.11 -4.88 2.59
CA TYR A 182 4.22 -4.15 1.31
C TYR A 182 3.23 -4.65 0.28
N ALA A 183 2.95 -5.95 0.21
CA ALA A 183 1.96 -6.48 -0.71
C ALA A 183 0.53 -6.02 -0.36
N VAL A 184 0.18 -5.97 0.93
CA VAL A 184 -1.09 -5.41 1.40
C VAL A 184 -1.20 -3.91 1.08
N MET A 185 -0.15 -3.14 1.35
CA MET A 185 -0.11 -1.70 1.04
C MET A 185 -0.22 -1.47 -0.48
N ARG A 186 0.49 -2.27 -1.30
CA ARG A 186 0.41 -2.21 -2.77
C ARG A 186 -1.01 -2.47 -3.27
N ALA A 187 -1.73 -3.43 -2.69
CA ALA A 187 -3.12 -3.70 -3.06
C ALA A 187 -4.03 -2.49 -2.80
N ALA A 188 -3.86 -1.82 -1.65
CA ALA A 188 -4.60 -0.61 -1.31
C ALA A 188 -4.30 0.57 -2.26
N VAL A 189 -3.03 0.76 -2.62
CA VAL A 189 -2.60 1.78 -3.58
C VAL A 189 -3.10 1.47 -4.98
N ALA A 190 -2.97 0.22 -5.45
CA ALA A 190 -3.45 -0.22 -6.77
C ALA A 190 -4.97 -0.02 -6.92
N ARG A 191 -5.75 -0.38 -5.89
CA ARG A 191 -7.18 -0.07 -5.83
C ARG A 191 -7.45 1.42 -6.03
N SER A 192 -6.75 2.27 -5.30
CA SER A 192 -6.93 3.73 -5.38
C SER A 192 -6.56 4.28 -6.76
N ILE A 193 -5.53 3.71 -7.42
CA ILE A 193 -5.13 4.06 -8.79
C ILE A 193 -6.26 3.76 -9.77
N VAL A 194 -6.84 2.56 -9.70
CA VAL A 194 -7.96 2.15 -10.59
C VAL A 194 -9.20 3.01 -10.33
N MET A 195 -9.55 3.27 -9.08
CA MET A 195 -10.65 4.19 -8.73
C MET A 195 -10.42 5.61 -9.26
N ALA A 196 -9.17 6.07 -9.32
CA ALA A 196 -8.83 7.35 -9.93
C ALA A 196 -8.81 7.33 -11.47
N GLY A 197 -9.11 6.19 -12.11
CA GLY A 197 -9.16 6.00 -13.55
C GLY A 197 -7.81 5.79 -14.21
N MET A 198 -6.75 5.53 -13.43
CA MET A 198 -5.39 5.28 -13.92
C MET A 198 -5.11 3.77 -14.03
N HIS A 199 -4.11 3.41 -14.84
CA HIS A 199 -3.65 2.02 -14.97
C HIS A 199 -2.43 1.77 -14.05
N PRO A 200 -2.44 0.73 -13.21
CA PRO A 200 -1.38 0.49 -12.22
C PRO A 200 -0.03 0.07 -12.82
N ALA A 201 0.02 -0.42 -14.05
CA ALA A 201 1.26 -0.83 -14.71
C ALA A 201 2.06 0.34 -15.33
N LEU A 202 1.44 1.51 -15.53
CA LEU A 202 2.10 2.65 -16.17
C LEU A 202 2.84 3.50 -15.16
N GLY A 203 4.00 3.03 -14.71
CA GLY A 203 4.86 3.70 -13.74
C GLY A 203 5.49 5.00 -14.25
N ILE A 204 5.90 5.86 -13.31
CA ILE A 204 6.67 7.08 -13.59
C ILE A 204 8.17 6.85 -13.49
N HIS A 205 8.60 5.88 -12.66
CA HIS A 205 10.00 5.53 -12.42
C HIS A 205 10.27 4.06 -12.71
N HIS A 206 9.54 3.12 -12.08
CA HIS A 206 9.70 1.70 -12.34
C HIS A 206 9.23 1.35 -13.77
N ARG A 207 10.13 0.69 -14.54
CA ARG A 207 9.92 0.41 -15.99
C ARG A 207 10.05 -1.07 -16.34
N ASN A 208 10.07 -1.95 -15.34
CA ASN A 208 10.16 -3.38 -15.60
C ASN A 208 8.90 -3.84 -16.36
N GLN A 209 9.08 -4.38 -17.56
CA GLN A 209 7.99 -4.84 -18.45
C GLN A 209 7.15 -5.97 -17.84
N TYR A 210 7.67 -6.70 -16.87
CA TYR A 210 6.97 -7.78 -16.17
C TYR A 210 6.21 -7.30 -14.94
N ASN A 211 6.31 -6.01 -14.58
CA ASN A 211 5.66 -5.47 -13.39
C ASN A 211 4.30 -4.84 -13.72
N ALA A 212 3.22 -5.60 -13.51
CA ALA A 212 1.85 -5.13 -13.71
C ALA A 212 1.42 -4.02 -12.73
N PHE A 213 2.22 -3.71 -11.71
CA PHE A 213 1.93 -2.75 -10.64
C PHE A 213 2.99 -1.65 -10.52
N ALA A 214 3.71 -1.31 -11.61
CA ALA A 214 4.80 -0.35 -11.57
C ALA A 214 4.42 1.01 -10.97
N LEU A 215 3.24 1.56 -11.31
CA LEU A 215 2.74 2.81 -10.72
C LEU A 215 2.33 2.63 -9.25
N ALA A 216 1.78 1.48 -8.89
CA ALA A 216 1.45 1.21 -7.49
C ALA A 216 2.72 1.11 -6.64
N ASP A 217 3.78 0.48 -7.17
CA ASP A 217 5.08 0.43 -6.52
C ASP A 217 5.69 1.83 -6.38
N ASP A 218 5.60 2.68 -7.44
CA ASP A 218 6.05 4.08 -7.37
C ASP A 218 5.31 4.87 -6.27
N LEU A 219 3.97 4.81 -6.27
CA LEU A 219 3.17 5.61 -5.36
C LEU A 219 3.14 5.07 -3.93
N MET A 220 3.48 3.81 -3.71
CA MET A 220 3.56 3.30 -2.35
C MET A 220 4.90 3.61 -1.65
N GLU A 221 5.92 4.11 -2.35
CA GLU A 221 7.23 4.40 -1.74
C GLU A 221 7.14 5.29 -0.48
N PRO A 222 6.37 6.39 -0.45
CA PRO A 222 6.19 7.19 0.77
C PRO A 222 5.46 6.45 1.90
N LEU A 223 4.78 5.36 1.60
CA LEU A 223 3.98 4.58 2.55
C LEU A 223 4.74 3.35 3.10
N ARG A 224 5.86 2.94 2.47
CA ARG A 224 6.69 1.84 2.97
C ARG A 224 7.11 2.03 4.43
N PRO A 225 7.53 3.23 4.88
CA PRO A 225 7.89 3.45 6.28
C PRO A 225 6.76 3.17 7.28
N VAL A 226 5.49 3.24 6.86
CA VAL A 226 4.36 2.84 7.70
C VAL A 226 4.42 1.35 8.04
N VAL A 227 4.69 0.52 7.04
CA VAL A 227 4.87 -0.92 7.20
C VAL A 227 6.08 -1.22 8.07
N ASP A 228 7.21 -0.57 7.77
CA ASP A 228 8.49 -0.76 8.47
C ASP A 228 8.35 -0.46 9.97
N ALA A 229 7.66 0.63 10.32
CA ALA A 229 7.42 1.01 11.71
C ALA A 229 6.61 -0.06 12.47
N ILE A 230 5.64 -0.70 11.81
CA ILE A 230 4.83 -1.77 12.41
C ILE A 230 5.66 -3.03 12.61
N VAL A 231 6.46 -3.40 11.60
CA VAL A 231 7.35 -4.56 11.65
C VAL A 231 8.37 -4.39 12.79
N VAL A 232 9.07 -3.25 12.85
CA VAL A 232 10.08 -2.99 13.89
C VAL A 232 9.45 -3.03 15.29
N ARG A 233 8.28 -2.42 15.49
CA ARG A 233 7.59 -2.46 16.78
C ARG A 233 7.19 -3.87 17.18
N TYR A 234 6.73 -4.68 16.22
CA TYR A 234 6.43 -6.09 16.49
C TYR A 234 7.68 -6.84 16.93
N VAL A 235 8.76 -6.76 16.14
CA VAL A 235 10.01 -7.48 16.40
C VAL A 235 10.65 -7.06 17.73
N ARG A 236 10.63 -5.77 18.06
CA ARG A 236 11.13 -5.28 19.35
C ARG A 236 10.37 -5.83 20.55
N LYS A 237 9.06 -6.05 20.37
CA LYS A 237 8.20 -6.54 21.47
C LYS A 237 8.16 -8.06 21.59
N HIS A 238 8.23 -8.78 20.45
CA HIS A 238 7.94 -10.23 20.39
C HIS A 238 9.10 -11.06 19.86
N GLY A 239 10.18 -10.43 19.41
CA GLY A 239 11.25 -11.09 18.65
C GLY A 239 10.87 -11.30 17.16
N GLU A 240 11.85 -11.74 16.39
CA GLU A 240 11.68 -12.07 14.97
C GLU A 240 10.94 -13.40 14.82
N PRO A 241 9.79 -13.46 14.15
CA PRO A 241 9.06 -14.72 13.95
C PRO A 241 9.73 -15.54 12.85
N GLN A 242 9.76 -16.85 13.02
CA GLN A 242 10.24 -17.77 11.99
C GLN A 242 9.26 -17.89 10.81
N GLU A 243 7.95 -17.75 11.09
CA GLU A 243 6.87 -17.89 10.12
C GLU A 243 5.82 -16.78 10.27
N LEU A 244 5.10 -16.50 9.18
CA LEU A 244 3.97 -15.58 9.16
C LEU A 244 2.69 -16.25 9.71
N THR A 245 2.63 -16.41 11.02
CA THR A 245 1.41 -16.93 11.66
C THR A 245 0.22 -15.97 11.50
N PRO A 246 -1.04 -16.44 11.67
CA PRO A 246 -2.21 -15.58 11.64
C PRO A 246 -2.14 -14.38 12.61
N LEU A 247 -1.48 -14.55 13.76
CA LEU A 247 -1.28 -13.49 14.74
C LEU A 247 -0.32 -12.41 14.20
N VAL A 248 0.80 -12.81 13.60
CA VAL A 248 1.75 -11.90 12.96
C VAL A 248 1.05 -11.12 11.85
N LYS A 249 0.35 -11.79 10.95
CA LYS A 249 -0.38 -11.16 9.83
C LYS A 249 -1.42 -10.15 10.32
N ARG A 250 -2.23 -10.50 11.34
CA ARG A 250 -3.18 -9.58 11.96
C ARG A 250 -2.50 -8.31 12.48
N HIS A 251 -1.29 -8.44 13.04
CA HIS A 251 -0.53 -7.30 13.48
C HIS A 251 -0.06 -6.45 12.29
N LEU A 252 0.42 -7.06 11.21
CA LEU A 252 0.89 -6.39 10.01
C LEU A 252 -0.24 -5.64 9.27
N LEU A 253 -1.48 -6.14 9.31
CA LEU A 253 -2.65 -5.47 8.73
C LEU A 253 -2.93 -4.09 9.37
N ARG A 254 -2.32 -3.78 10.51
CA ARG A 254 -2.37 -2.42 11.07
C ARG A 254 -1.83 -1.36 10.11
N CYS A 255 -0.96 -1.72 9.16
CA CYS A 255 -0.44 -0.77 8.16
C CYS A 255 -1.55 -0.12 7.30
N VAL A 256 -2.70 -0.78 7.18
CA VAL A 256 -3.85 -0.27 6.39
C VAL A 256 -5.05 0.13 7.25
N THR A 257 -4.94 0.00 8.58
CA THR A 257 -5.95 0.46 9.55
C THR A 257 -5.47 1.64 10.39
N THR A 258 -4.21 2.05 10.26
CA THR A 258 -3.63 3.21 10.93
C THR A 258 -4.13 4.53 10.33
N ARG A 259 -3.63 5.64 10.85
CA ARG A 259 -3.94 7.00 10.40
C ARG A 259 -2.71 7.66 9.79
N ALA A 260 -2.94 8.62 8.89
CA ALA A 260 -1.90 9.44 8.29
C ALA A 260 -2.36 10.90 8.20
N LYS A 261 -1.42 11.85 8.21
CA LYS A 261 -1.73 13.26 7.95
C LYS A 261 -1.72 13.53 6.44
N TRP A 262 -2.74 14.25 5.99
CA TRP A 262 -2.85 14.75 4.63
C TRP A 262 -3.28 16.22 4.64
N ASN A 263 -2.46 17.10 4.09
CA ASN A 263 -2.71 18.56 4.12
C ASN A 263 -3.05 19.07 5.53
N GLY A 264 -2.32 18.62 6.56
CA GLY A 264 -2.49 19.03 7.95
C GLY A 264 -3.66 18.37 8.69
N LYS A 265 -4.51 17.59 8.01
CA LYS A 265 -5.63 16.87 8.64
C LYS A 265 -5.31 15.39 8.76
N THR A 266 -5.84 14.75 9.81
CA THR A 266 -5.65 13.32 10.09
C THR A 266 -6.81 12.51 9.50
N TYR A 267 -6.46 11.49 8.70
CA TYR A 267 -7.41 10.57 8.05
C TYR A 267 -7.05 9.12 8.33
N PRO A 268 -8.01 8.18 8.22
CA PRO A 268 -7.68 6.78 8.02
C PRO A 268 -6.74 6.64 6.81
N ILE A 269 -5.74 5.77 6.89
CA ILE A 269 -4.69 5.69 5.87
C ILE A 269 -5.25 5.39 4.47
N LEU A 270 -6.28 4.55 4.35
CA LEU A 270 -6.92 4.25 3.06
C LEU A 270 -7.55 5.50 2.42
N THR A 271 -8.14 6.38 3.23
CA THR A 271 -8.65 7.69 2.79
C THR A 271 -7.51 8.62 2.37
N ALA A 272 -6.42 8.67 3.16
CA ALA A 272 -5.24 9.46 2.81
C ALA A 272 -4.59 8.99 1.50
N ILE A 273 -4.52 7.68 1.26
CA ILE A 273 -4.07 7.08 -0.01
C ILE A 273 -4.97 7.55 -1.16
N GLY A 274 -6.30 7.51 -0.99
CA GLY A 274 -7.25 7.99 -2.00
C GLY A 274 -7.04 9.46 -2.37
N HIS A 275 -6.86 10.34 -1.37
CA HIS A 275 -6.53 11.74 -1.58
C HIS A 275 -5.18 11.94 -2.29
N TYR A 276 -4.16 11.19 -1.90
CA TYR A 276 -2.83 11.24 -2.49
C TYR A 276 -2.85 10.82 -3.97
N VAL A 277 -3.49 9.69 -4.28
CA VAL A 277 -3.61 9.17 -5.64
C VAL A 277 -4.45 10.12 -6.52
N THR A 278 -5.51 10.72 -5.96
CA THR A 278 -6.28 11.75 -6.66
C THR A 278 -5.43 12.99 -6.95
N ALA A 279 -4.63 13.46 -5.98
CA ALA A 279 -3.72 14.58 -6.18
C ALA A 279 -2.65 14.27 -7.23
N PHE A 280 -2.13 13.04 -7.25
CA PHE A 280 -1.21 12.57 -8.28
C PHE A 280 -1.84 12.67 -9.69
N ARG A 281 -3.09 12.17 -9.84
CA ARG A 281 -3.84 12.31 -11.09
C ARG A 281 -3.99 13.77 -11.53
N GLU A 282 -4.31 14.68 -10.62
CA GLU A 282 -4.47 16.10 -10.94
C GLU A 282 -3.12 16.76 -11.31
N CYS A 283 -2.01 16.36 -10.65
CA CYS A 283 -0.66 16.78 -11.04
C CYS A 283 -0.28 16.25 -12.43
N LEU A 284 -0.57 14.98 -12.73
CA LEU A 284 -0.36 14.36 -14.03
C LEU A 284 -1.05 15.15 -15.13
N ARG A 285 -2.29 15.59 -14.89
CA ARG A 285 -3.13 16.35 -15.83
C ARG A 285 -2.81 17.85 -15.87
N GLY A 286 -1.83 18.33 -15.11
CA GLY A 286 -1.47 19.75 -15.02
C GLY A 286 -2.45 20.63 -14.27
N ARG A 287 -3.43 20.06 -13.59
CA ARG A 287 -4.45 20.79 -12.81
C ARG A 287 -3.97 21.14 -11.40
N ARG A 288 -2.88 20.54 -10.98
CA ARG A 288 -2.22 20.79 -9.71
C ARG A 288 -0.71 20.89 -9.94
N SER A 289 -0.07 21.88 -9.34
CA SER A 289 1.36 22.14 -9.51
C SER A 289 2.25 21.24 -8.65
N GLU A 290 1.81 20.92 -7.43
CA GLU A 290 2.61 20.21 -6.42
C GLU A 290 1.93 18.91 -5.97
N LEU A 291 2.69 17.82 -5.93
CA LEU A 291 2.29 16.56 -5.30
C LEU A 291 2.79 16.53 -3.86
N LYS A 292 1.87 16.43 -2.92
CA LYS A 292 2.18 16.13 -1.51
C LYS A 292 1.90 14.65 -1.24
N CYS A 293 2.72 14.03 -0.39
CA CYS A 293 2.52 12.66 0.06
C CYS A 293 1.87 12.66 1.46
N PRO A 294 1.19 11.57 1.85
CA PRO A 294 0.73 11.41 3.23
C PRO A 294 1.92 11.37 4.19
N ASP A 295 1.82 12.10 5.30
CA ASP A 295 2.83 12.07 6.36
C ASP A 295 2.49 10.93 7.34
N TRP A 296 3.52 10.17 7.71
CA TRP A 296 3.41 9.16 8.74
C TRP A 296 3.15 9.78 10.12
N MET A 297 2.35 9.08 10.92
CA MET A 297 2.06 9.43 12.31
C MET A 297 2.49 8.31 13.24
N SER A 298 3.06 8.63 14.39
CA SER A 298 3.20 7.66 15.47
C SER A 298 1.82 7.25 15.97
N SER A 299 1.64 5.96 16.28
CA SER A 299 0.39 5.47 16.88
C SER A 299 0.18 5.91 18.34
N GLU A 300 1.09 6.70 18.87
CA GLU A 300 1.03 7.31 20.21
C GLU A 300 0.52 8.77 20.17
N GLU A 301 0.28 9.33 18.97
CA GLU A 301 -0.40 10.60 18.73
C GLU A 301 -1.84 10.32 18.21
#